data_ecb56773327aa2b92c63005c1227d003
#
_entry.id   ecb56773327aa2b92c63005c1227d003
#
_cell.length_a   1.000
_cell.length_b   1.000
_cell.length_c   1.000
_cell.angle_alpha   90.00
_cell.angle_beta   90.00
_cell.angle_gamma   90.00
#
_symmetry.space_group_name_H-M   'P 1'
#
loop_
_entity.id
_entity.type
_entity.pdbx_description
1 polymer ?
#
loop_
_entity_poly.entity_id
_entity_poly.type
_entity_poly.pdbx_seq_one_letter_code
_entity_poly.pdbx_strand_id
1 'polypeptide(L)'
;MDMTLTAKIKIYPTAEQAEVLKATLSAYRQACNAVSVVIFDTKVLAQAKLHDMTYRLLRSNYALRSQMAQSVIKTVIARYRSLKSNGHEWTLVRFKKPEYDLVWNRDYSIVQGLFSVNTLEGRIKVPFEPKGMEPYFDGSWTFGTAKLVYKHNKFFLHIPMTKTIPTVDEHNIRQVVGVDVGVNFLAAAYDSQGKTTFFNGRKIKHMRAKYKRMRKTLQQKGTASARRKLKTIGQRENRWMTDVNHAVTKALVRQYGERTLFVLEDLTGIREKTERVRIHDRYETVSWAFYQFRQLLEYKARLHGSKVMVVAPHYTSLTCPKCGHTEKANRNKRTHTFCCRTCGYTSNDDRIGAMNLQRKGIE
;
A
#
# COMPACT_ATOMS: atom_id res chain seq x y z
N MET A 1 5.73 3.90 19.56
CA MET A 1 5.89 2.86 18.52
C MET A 1 6.21 3.53 17.19
N ASP A 2 7.22 3.07 16.47
CA ASP A 2 7.60 3.70 15.21
C ASP A 2 6.65 3.34 14.08
N MET A 3 6.29 4.35 13.31
CA MET A 3 5.48 4.20 12.11
C MET A 3 6.31 4.67 10.90
N THR A 4 6.45 3.79 9.91
CA THR A 4 7.13 4.13 8.65
C THR A 4 6.14 4.18 7.50
N LEU A 5 6.11 5.30 6.80
CA LEU A 5 5.34 5.52 5.57
C LEU A 5 6.30 5.82 4.42
N THR A 6 5.88 5.56 3.19
CA THR A 6 6.68 5.93 2.01
C THR A 6 5.98 7.03 1.22
N ALA A 7 6.58 8.23 1.22
CA ALA A 7 6.16 9.30 0.32
C ALA A 7 6.60 8.96 -1.12
N LYS A 8 5.68 9.14 -2.06
CA LYS A 8 5.95 9.00 -3.50
C LYS A 8 5.71 10.34 -4.16
N ILE A 9 6.78 11.08 -4.37
CA ILE A 9 6.72 12.42 -4.94
C ILE A 9 7.30 12.44 -6.35
N LYS A 10 6.76 13.32 -7.19
CA LYS A 10 7.28 13.56 -8.52
C LYS A 10 8.27 14.72 -8.44
N ILE A 11 9.40 14.59 -9.14
CA ILE A 11 10.39 15.66 -9.31
C ILE A 11 10.38 16.18 -10.75
N TYR A 12 10.79 17.43 -10.93
CA TYR A 12 10.70 18.18 -12.19
C TYR A 12 12.06 18.71 -12.62
N PRO A 13 12.98 17.82 -13.10
CA PRO A 13 14.27 18.25 -13.59
C PRO A 13 14.13 19.01 -14.91
N THR A 14 15.07 19.94 -15.18
CA THR A 14 15.26 20.52 -16.51
C THR A 14 15.69 19.42 -17.52
N ALA A 15 15.74 19.73 -18.80
CA ALA A 15 16.19 18.77 -19.83
C ALA A 15 17.62 18.27 -19.54
N GLU A 16 18.53 19.18 -19.24
CA GLU A 16 19.94 18.90 -18.87
C GLU A 16 20.01 18.03 -17.60
N GLN A 17 19.34 18.45 -16.53
CA GLN A 17 19.26 17.67 -15.28
C GLN A 17 18.68 16.27 -15.51
N ALA A 18 17.70 16.14 -16.41
CA ALA A 18 17.11 14.86 -16.74
C ALA A 18 18.11 13.89 -17.41
N GLU A 19 18.97 14.39 -18.28
CA GLU A 19 20.02 13.58 -18.91
C GLU A 19 21.07 13.13 -17.88
N VAL A 20 21.52 14.04 -17.01
CA VAL A 20 22.44 13.70 -15.91
C VAL A 20 21.85 12.64 -14.97
N LEU A 21 20.57 12.77 -14.61
CA LEU A 21 19.88 11.78 -13.79
C LEU A 21 19.73 10.43 -14.51
N LYS A 22 19.43 10.41 -15.80
CA LYS A 22 19.35 9.15 -16.57
C LYS A 22 20.72 8.47 -16.68
N ALA A 23 21.77 9.23 -16.94
CA ALA A 23 23.15 8.72 -16.96
C ALA A 23 23.52 8.10 -15.61
N THR A 24 23.24 8.81 -14.52
CA THR A 24 23.47 8.33 -13.13
C THR A 24 22.70 7.03 -12.84
N LEU A 25 21.41 6.97 -13.18
CA LEU A 25 20.59 5.78 -13.01
C LEU A 25 21.10 4.59 -13.85
N SER A 26 21.60 4.85 -15.06
CA SER A 26 22.16 3.83 -15.93
C SER A 26 23.45 3.26 -15.38
N ALA A 27 24.39 4.12 -14.96
CA ALA A 27 25.66 3.72 -14.34
C ALA A 27 25.42 2.91 -13.05
N TYR A 28 24.54 3.40 -12.17
CA TYR A 28 24.16 2.69 -10.93
C TYR A 28 23.59 1.30 -11.22
N ARG A 29 22.69 1.17 -12.18
CA ARG A 29 22.10 -0.12 -12.60
C ARG A 29 23.16 -1.08 -13.16
N GLN A 30 24.07 -0.58 -14.01
CA GLN A 30 25.15 -1.39 -14.57
C GLN A 30 26.10 -1.87 -13.47
N ALA A 31 26.45 -1.01 -12.54
CA ALA A 31 27.23 -1.32 -11.36
C ALA A 31 26.56 -2.41 -10.47
N CYS A 32 25.25 -2.30 -10.25
CA CYS A 32 24.49 -3.36 -9.55
C CYS A 32 24.58 -4.71 -10.27
N ASN A 33 24.53 -4.73 -11.60
CA ASN A 33 24.66 -5.96 -12.37
C ASN A 33 26.09 -6.54 -12.28
N ALA A 34 27.13 -5.69 -12.27
CA ALA A 34 28.52 -6.15 -12.10
C ALA A 34 28.72 -6.79 -10.72
N VAL A 35 28.29 -6.11 -9.64
CA VAL A 35 28.36 -6.70 -8.28
C VAL A 35 27.49 -7.95 -8.16
N SER A 36 26.38 -8.03 -8.88
CA SER A 36 25.53 -9.22 -8.91
C SER A 36 26.25 -10.45 -9.47
N VAL A 37 27.09 -10.30 -10.50
CA VAL A 37 27.92 -11.38 -11.03
C VAL A 37 28.91 -11.84 -9.96
N VAL A 38 29.62 -10.91 -9.33
CA VAL A 38 30.57 -11.25 -8.26
C VAL A 38 29.90 -12.04 -7.12
N ILE A 39 28.72 -11.60 -6.67
CA ILE A 39 27.97 -12.31 -5.61
C ILE A 39 27.49 -13.67 -6.10
N PHE A 40 27.03 -13.78 -7.34
CA PHE A 40 26.56 -15.04 -7.90
C PHE A 40 27.65 -16.10 -7.91
N ASP A 41 28.85 -15.72 -8.37
CA ASP A 41 30.00 -16.60 -8.52
C ASP A 41 30.63 -16.97 -7.16
N THR A 42 30.84 -15.97 -6.31
CA THR A 42 31.54 -16.15 -5.02
C THR A 42 30.65 -16.59 -3.86
N LYS A 43 29.32 -16.40 -4.00
CA LYS A 43 28.31 -16.60 -2.93
C LYS A 43 28.56 -15.77 -1.66
N VAL A 44 29.44 -14.77 -1.72
CA VAL A 44 29.77 -13.91 -0.61
C VAL A 44 28.66 -12.86 -0.43
N LEU A 45 28.13 -12.73 0.81
CA LEU A 45 27.16 -11.71 1.21
C LEU A 45 27.66 -10.82 2.35
N ALA A 46 28.93 -10.96 2.73
CA ALA A 46 29.58 -10.11 3.72
C ALA A 46 29.96 -8.78 3.08
N GLN A 47 29.42 -7.67 3.63
CA GLN A 47 29.58 -6.35 3.03
C GLN A 47 31.06 -5.91 2.95
N ALA A 48 31.86 -6.16 4.00
CA ALA A 48 33.28 -5.81 4.00
C ALA A 48 34.04 -6.50 2.88
N LYS A 49 33.89 -7.84 2.75
CA LYS A 49 34.55 -8.61 1.67
C LYS A 49 34.15 -8.12 0.29
N LEU A 50 32.86 -7.86 0.06
CA LEU A 50 32.38 -7.34 -1.22
C LEU A 50 32.87 -5.90 -1.50
N HIS A 51 33.03 -5.11 -0.46
CA HIS A 51 33.63 -3.79 -0.58
C HIS A 51 35.07 -3.91 -1.11
N ASP A 52 35.89 -4.74 -0.48
CA ASP A 52 37.29 -4.94 -0.89
C ASP A 52 37.39 -5.45 -2.34
N MET A 53 36.51 -6.38 -2.72
CA MET A 53 36.49 -6.96 -4.07
C MET A 53 36.01 -6.01 -5.16
N THR A 54 35.09 -5.09 -4.84
CA THR A 54 34.32 -4.39 -5.89
C THR A 54 34.42 -2.87 -5.84
N TYR A 55 34.77 -2.25 -4.71
CA TYR A 55 34.73 -0.80 -4.52
C TYR A 55 35.58 -0.04 -5.55
N ARG A 56 36.83 -0.46 -5.77
CA ARG A 56 37.73 0.17 -6.76
C ARG A 56 37.14 0.11 -8.16
N LEU A 57 36.65 -1.04 -8.58
CA LEU A 57 36.00 -1.24 -9.87
C LEU A 57 34.78 -0.35 -10.03
N LEU A 58 33.94 -0.21 -8.98
CA LEU A 58 32.77 0.65 -9.01
C LEU A 58 33.13 2.13 -9.18
N ARG A 59 34.25 2.55 -8.58
CA ARG A 59 34.76 3.90 -8.70
C ARG A 59 35.36 4.19 -10.07
N SER A 60 36.16 3.28 -10.62
CA SER A 60 36.89 3.49 -11.87
C SER A 60 36.01 3.28 -13.10
N ASN A 61 35.30 2.15 -13.17
CA ASN A 61 34.59 1.76 -14.40
C ASN A 61 33.20 2.40 -14.54
N TYR A 62 32.58 2.79 -13.44
CA TYR A 62 31.22 3.37 -13.44
C TYR A 62 31.19 4.81 -12.96
N ALA A 63 32.36 5.40 -12.65
CA ALA A 63 32.51 6.77 -12.14
C ALA A 63 31.61 7.07 -10.91
N LEU A 64 31.20 6.04 -10.16
CA LEU A 64 30.32 6.22 -9.00
C LEU A 64 31.05 6.95 -7.88
N ARG A 65 30.35 7.88 -7.23
CA ARG A 65 30.87 8.51 -6.00
C ARG A 65 30.93 7.50 -4.85
N SER A 66 31.73 7.78 -3.85
CA SER A 66 32.01 6.87 -2.72
C SER A 66 30.73 6.28 -2.11
N GLN A 67 29.76 7.13 -1.73
CA GLN A 67 28.51 6.67 -1.14
C GLN A 67 27.65 5.87 -2.13
N MET A 68 27.62 6.24 -3.41
CA MET A 68 26.93 5.49 -4.46
C MET A 68 27.47 4.06 -4.60
N ALA A 69 28.80 3.91 -4.62
CA ALA A 69 29.44 2.58 -4.68
C ALA A 69 29.07 1.71 -3.48
N GLN A 70 29.06 2.29 -2.29
CA GLN A 70 28.61 1.58 -1.08
C GLN A 70 27.11 1.21 -1.15
N SER A 71 26.27 2.11 -1.68
CA SER A 71 24.84 1.85 -1.86
C SER A 71 24.58 0.70 -2.85
N VAL A 72 25.34 0.62 -3.94
CA VAL A 72 25.29 -0.50 -4.89
C VAL A 72 25.52 -1.84 -4.19
N ILE A 73 26.61 -1.94 -3.42
CA ILE A 73 26.94 -3.18 -2.69
C ILE A 73 25.79 -3.59 -1.76
N LYS A 74 25.28 -2.65 -0.96
CA LYS A 74 24.15 -2.90 -0.04
C LYS A 74 22.88 -3.33 -0.76
N THR A 75 22.55 -2.66 -1.89
CA THR A 75 21.35 -2.95 -2.69
C THR A 75 21.40 -4.38 -3.26
N VAL A 76 22.55 -4.79 -3.78
CA VAL A 76 22.71 -6.14 -4.35
C VAL A 76 22.69 -7.21 -3.26
N ILE A 77 23.38 -7.00 -2.14
CA ILE A 77 23.34 -7.90 -0.97
C ILE A 77 21.88 -8.09 -0.50
N ALA A 78 21.14 -6.99 -0.32
CA ALA A 78 19.75 -7.06 0.14
C ALA A 78 18.87 -7.88 -0.82
N ARG A 79 19.12 -7.77 -2.12
CA ARG A 79 18.39 -8.54 -3.12
C ARG A 79 18.68 -10.04 -3.05
N TYR A 80 19.92 -10.44 -2.89
CA TYR A 80 20.30 -11.84 -2.72
C TYR A 80 19.84 -12.43 -1.38
N ARG A 81 19.86 -11.63 -0.29
CA ARG A 81 19.29 -12.03 1.01
C ARG A 81 17.78 -12.28 0.90
N SER A 82 17.06 -11.40 0.22
CA SER A 82 15.63 -11.58 -0.04
C SER A 82 15.34 -12.82 -0.90
N LEU A 83 16.18 -13.12 -1.88
CA LEU A 83 16.07 -14.33 -2.69
C LEU A 83 16.20 -15.59 -1.82
N LYS A 84 17.20 -15.60 -0.94
CA LYS A 84 17.45 -16.72 0.01
C LYS A 84 16.32 -16.87 1.03
N SER A 85 15.86 -15.77 1.65
CA SER A 85 14.79 -15.80 2.67
C SER A 85 13.44 -16.25 2.14
N ASN A 86 13.17 -16.00 0.83
CA ASN A 86 11.96 -16.45 0.16
C ASN A 86 12.05 -17.87 -0.43
N GLY A 87 13.13 -18.60 -0.15
CA GLY A 87 13.30 -19.98 -0.65
C GLY A 87 13.48 -20.11 -2.15
N HIS A 88 13.86 -19.03 -2.86
CA HIS A 88 14.15 -19.11 -4.28
C HIS A 88 15.53 -19.71 -4.55
N GLU A 89 15.67 -20.36 -5.69
CA GLU A 89 16.95 -20.87 -6.16
C GLU A 89 18.01 -19.77 -6.31
N TRP A 90 19.28 -20.12 -6.08
CA TRP A 90 20.39 -19.21 -6.26
C TRP A 90 20.66 -18.96 -7.74
N THR A 91 20.07 -17.89 -8.26
CA THR A 91 20.15 -17.49 -9.67
C THR A 91 20.79 -16.12 -9.82
N LEU A 92 21.37 -15.86 -10.99
CA LEU A 92 21.94 -14.54 -11.30
C LEU A 92 20.86 -13.46 -11.31
N VAL A 93 20.93 -12.55 -10.34
CA VAL A 93 19.99 -11.43 -10.24
C VAL A 93 20.32 -10.35 -11.27
N ARG A 94 19.35 -9.97 -12.10
CA ARG A 94 19.50 -8.91 -13.09
C ARG A 94 18.66 -7.69 -12.72
N PHE A 95 19.32 -6.55 -12.56
CA PHE A 95 18.70 -5.25 -12.32
C PHE A 95 18.30 -4.62 -13.65
N LYS A 96 16.98 -4.63 -13.95
CA LYS A 96 16.42 -4.15 -15.24
C LYS A 96 15.89 -2.73 -15.15
N LYS A 97 15.47 -2.29 -13.96
CA LYS A 97 14.84 -0.98 -13.76
C LYS A 97 15.90 0.08 -13.46
N PRO A 98 15.72 1.32 -14.00
CA PRO A 98 16.57 2.45 -13.66
C PRO A 98 16.15 3.02 -12.30
N GLU A 99 16.77 2.52 -11.24
CA GLU A 99 16.52 2.89 -9.83
C GLU A 99 17.87 3.17 -9.16
N TYR A 100 17.90 4.14 -8.22
CA TYR A 100 19.07 4.50 -7.44
C TYR A 100 18.69 4.72 -5.98
N ASP A 101 19.35 4.01 -5.07
CA ASP A 101 19.15 4.09 -3.64
C ASP A 101 20.02 5.20 -3.02
N LEU A 102 19.36 6.18 -2.37
CA LEU A 102 19.89 7.45 -1.92
C LEU A 102 19.91 7.50 -0.39
N VAL A 103 21.06 7.67 0.22
CA VAL A 103 21.19 7.82 1.67
C VAL A 103 20.90 9.26 2.09
N TRP A 104 20.04 9.45 3.10
CA TRP A 104 19.68 10.76 3.64
C TRP A 104 20.94 11.51 4.13
N ASN A 105 20.99 12.82 3.87
CA ASN A 105 22.08 13.74 4.16
C ASN A 105 23.45 13.40 3.52
N ARG A 106 23.58 12.26 2.84
CA ARG A 106 24.77 11.89 2.05
C ARG A 106 24.53 12.00 0.56
N ASP A 107 23.58 11.22 0.04
CA ASP A 107 23.23 11.24 -1.39
C ASP A 107 22.12 12.22 -1.71
N TYR A 108 21.20 12.46 -0.79
CA TYR A 108 20.12 13.41 -0.99
C TYR A 108 19.80 14.19 0.29
N SER A 109 19.22 15.36 0.10
CA SER A 109 18.63 16.20 1.14
C SER A 109 17.48 17.03 0.55
N ILE A 110 16.68 17.62 1.42
CA ILE A 110 15.67 18.60 1.05
C ILE A 110 16.10 19.94 1.61
N VAL A 111 16.36 20.89 0.72
CA VAL A 111 16.88 22.21 1.08
C VAL A 111 16.03 23.28 0.40
N GLN A 112 15.43 24.17 1.17
CA GLN A 112 14.60 25.26 0.66
C GLN A 112 13.50 24.82 -0.31
N GLY A 113 12.84 23.69 -0.04
CA GLY A 113 11.81 23.15 -0.89
C GLY A 113 12.30 22.48 -2.20
N LEU A 114 13.61 22.30 -2.35
CA LEU A 114 14.22 21.61 -3.48
C LEU A 114 14.79 20.26 -3.05
N PHE A 115 14.67 19.26 -3.93
CA PHE A 115 15.34 17.98 -3.79
C PHE A 115 16.78 18.10 -4.29
N SER A 116 17.73 18.02 -3.37
CA SER A 116 19.16 18.04 -3.66
C SER A 116 19.66 16.60 -3.75
N VAL A 117 20.31 16.23 -4.84
CA VAL A 117 20.75 14.84 -5.11
C VAL A 117 22.15 14.77 -5.71
N ASN A 118 22.93 13.79 -5.25
CA ASN A 118 24.22 13.45 -5.84
C ASN A 118 24.00 12.73 -7.18
N THR A 119 24.76 13.16 -8.19
CA THR A 119 24.85 12.55 -9.52
C THR A 119 26.32 12.24 -9.83
N LEU A 120 26.57 11.66 -11.00
CA LEU A 120 27.95 11.46 -11.49
C LEU A 120 28.69 12.77 -11.64
N GLU A 121 28.01 13.81 -12.11
CA GLU A 121 28.60 15.14 -12.42
C GLU A 121 28.59 16.11 -11.23
N GLY A 122 28.04 15.71 -10.10
CA GLY A 122 27.97 16.58 -8.93
C GLY A 122 26.61 16.54 -8.26
N ARG A 123 26.40 17.48 -7.37
CA ARG A 123 25.12 17.62 -6.66
C ARG A 123 24.24 18.63 -7.40
N ILE A 124 23.04 18.21 -7.74
CA ILE A 124 22.03 19.06 -8.41
C ILE A 124 20.83 19.28 -7.50
N LYS A 125 20.12 20.40 -7.71
CA LYS A 125 18.89 20.74 -6.99
C LYS A 125 17.73 20.69 -7.99
N VAL A 126 16.68 19.93 -7.68
CA VAL A 126 15.53 19.68 -8.57
C VAL A 126 14.24 20.04 -7.85
N PRO A 127 13.34 20.83 -8.48
CA PRO A 127 12.03 21.10 -7.93
C PRO A 127 11.21 19.82 -7.76
N PHE A 128 10.42 19.75 -6.69
CA PHE A 128 9.47 18.67 -6.48
C PHE A 128 8.13 19.20 -5.94
N GLU A 129 7.09 18.41 -6.09
CA GLU A 129 5.76 18.72 -5.60
C GLU A 129 5.30 17.62 -4.63
N PRO A 130 5.15 17.93 -3.33
CA PRO A 130 4.73 16.94 -2.33
C PRO A 130 3.23 16.65 -2.36
N LYS A 131 2.51 16.99 -3.41
CA LYS A 131 1.06 16.93 -3.61
C LYS A 131 0.32 15.92 -2.74
N GLY A 132 -0.39 16.41 -1.71
CA GLY A 132 -1.11 15.58 -0.74
C GLY A 132 -0.23 14.92 0.33
N MET A 133 1.08 15.22 0.31
CA MET A 133 2.07 14.71 1.28
C MET A 133 2.72 15.86 2.09
N GLU A 134 2.20 17.07 1.98
CA GLU A 134 2.72 18.27 2.65
C GLU A 134 2.90 18.07 4.16
N PRO A 135 1.96 17.44 4.89
CA PRO A 135 2.09 17.24 6.34
C PRO A 135 3.26 16.35 6.76
N TYR A 136 3.87 15.63 5.80
CA TYR A 136 5.00 14.75 6.07
C TYR A 136 6.35 15.45 5.90
N PHE A 137 6.35 16.71 5.45
CA PHE A 137 7.54 17.55 5.24
C PHE A 137 7.63 18.70 6.24
N ASP A 138 6.93 18.59 7.37
CA ASP A 138 6.89 19.56 8.46
C ASP A 138 8.10 19.50 9.41
N GLY A 139 9.05 18.60 9.14
CA GLY A 139 10.23 18.37 9.99
C GLY A 139 10.02 17.37 11.13
N SER A 140 8.79 16.88 11.35
CA SER A 140 8.49 15.91 12.42
C SER A 140 8.78 14.46 12.03
N TRP A 141 9.15 14.20 10.77
CA TRP A 141 9.47 12.87 10.25
C TRP A 141 10.95 12.71 9.95
N THR A 142 11.51 11.57 10.34
CA THR A 142 12.88 11.20 10.00
C THR A 142 12.89 10.50 8.63
N PHE A 143 13.71 11.01 7.71
CA PHE A 143 13.82 10.44 6.37
C PHE A 143 14.86 9.32 6.32
N GLY A 144 14.50 8.22 5.68
CA GLY A 144 15.37 7.06 5.46
C GLY A 144 16.04 7.05 4.09
N THR A 145 16.57 5.90 3.70
CA THR A 145 17.17 5.69 2.37
C THR A 145 16.08 5.77 1.31
N ALA A 146 16.10 6.82 0.51
CA ALA A 146 15.14 7.04 -0.56
C ALA A 146 15.53 6.28 -1.83
N LYS A 147 14.58 6.14 -2.75
CA LYS A 147 14.81 5.55 -4.06
C LYS A 147 14.39 6.52 -5.15
N LEU A 148 15.33 6.89 -6.02
CA LEU A 148 15.04 7.62 -7.25
C LEU A 148 14.66 6.60 -8.34
N VAL A 149 13.52 6.83 -8.99
CA VAL A 149 12.95 5.91 -9.98
C VAL A 149 12.58 6.69 -11.26
N TYR A 150 13.03 6.19 -12.40
CA TYR A 150 12.60 6.70 -13.71
C TYR A 150 11.59 5.76 -14.35
N LYS A 151 10.38 6.26 -14.60
CA LYS A 151 9.28 5.45 -15.15
C LYS A 151 8.33 6.32 -15.99
N HIS A 152 7.94 5.82 -17.16
CA HIS A 152 7.02 6.52 -18.07
C HIS A 152 7.45 7.96 -18.37
N ASN A 153 8.73 8.17 -18.66
CA ASN A 153 9.36 9.48 -18.94
C ASN A 153 9.21 10.49 -17.81
N LYS A 154 9.10 10.01 -16.55
CA LYS A 154 8.99 10.84 -15.35
C LYS A 154 9.89 10.31 -14.26
N PHE A 155 10.41 11.22 -13.44
CA PHE A 155 11.19 10.89 -12.26
C PHE A 155 10.31 10.93 -11.01
N PHE A 156 10.48 9.93 -10.17
CA PHE A 156 9.81 9.82 -8.88
C PHE A 156 10.83 9.55 -7.78
N LEU A 157 10.60 10.16 -6.63
CA LEU A 157 11.34 9.91 -5.42
C LEU A 157 10.44 9.19 -4.43
N HIS A 158 10.86 8.03 -3.98
CA HIS A 158 10.19 7.26 -2.93
C HIS A 158 11.00 7.42 -1.64
N ILE A 159 10.46 8.15 -0.66
CA ILE A 159 11.14 8.44 0.62
C ILE A 159 10.45 7.67 1.72
N PRO A 160 11.09 6.68 2.35
CA PRO A 160 10.63 6.14 3.62
C PRO A 160 10.78 7.22 4.69
N MET A 161 9.72 7.45 5.44
CA MET A 161 9.67 8.45 6.52
C MET A 161 9.16 7.76 7.77
N THR A 162 9.87 7.94 8.87
CA THR A 162 9.55 7.32 10.16
C THR A 162 9.24 8.40 11.19
N LYS A 163 8.18 8.17 11.96
CA LYS A 163 7.80 8.99 13.11
C LYS A 163 7.41 8.09 14.28
N THR A 164 7.88 8.41 15.46
CA THR A 164 7.42 7.76 16.70
C THR A 164 6.06 8.32 17.07
N ILE A 165 5.05 7.45 17.11
CA ILE A 165 3.68 7.79 17.47
C ILE A 165 3.38 7.19 18.84
N PRO A 166 2.77 7.96 19.77
CA PRO A 166 2.31 7.42 21.03
C PRO A 166 1.39 6.20 20.81
N THR A 167 1.51 5.20 21.67
CA THR A 167 0.56 4.09 21.72
C THR A 167 -0.76 4.61 22.30
N VAL A 168 -1.85 4.23 21.66
CA VAL A 168 -3.19 4.54 22.19
C VAL A 168 -3.43 3.61 23.39
N ASP A 169 -3.62 4.22 24.54
CA ASP A 169 -4.02 3.50 25.75
C ASP A 169 -5.47 3.03 25.61
N GLU A 170 -5.71 1.75 25.83
CA GLU A 170 -7.05 1.14 25.71
C GLU A 170 -8.03 1.73 26.73
N HIS A 171 -7.57 2.14 27.91
CA HIS A 171 -8.38 2.81 28.92
C HIS A 171 -8.84 4.22 28.50
N ASN A 172 -8.21 4.81 27.50
CA ASN A 172 -8.55 6.14 26.98
C ASN A 172 -9.47 6.13 25.76
N ILE A 173 -10.00 4.97 25.37
CA ILE A 173 -10.94 4.86 24.25
C ILE A 173 -12.27 5.52 24.67
N ARG A 174 -12.73 6.48 23.84
CA ARG A 174 -14.00 7.20 24.07
C ARG A 174 -15.18 6.55 23.38
N GLN A 175 -14.92 5.89 22.24
CA GLN A 175 -15.97 5.25 21.45
C GLN A 175 -15.46 4.04 20.69
N VAL A 176 -16.36 3.09 20.47
CA VAL A 176 -16.11 1.92 19.63
C VAL A 176 -16.97 2.01 18.39
N VAL A 177 -16.36 1.85 17.22
CA VAL A 177 -17.02 1.92 15.91
C VAL A 177 -16.83 0.60 15.18
N GLY A 178 -17.89 -0.17 15.00
CA GLY A 178 -17.88 -1.36 14.16
C GLY A 178 -17.94 -0.96 12.69
N VAL A 179 -17.04 -1.50 11.86
CA VAL A 179 -16.94 -1.18 10.44
C VAL A 179 -17.06 -2.47 9.62
N ASP A 180 -18.23 -2.70 9.06
CA ASP A 180 -18.46 -3.78 8.09
C ASP A 180 -18.02 -3.32 6.70
N VAL A 181 -17.13 -4.07 6.06
CA VAL A 181 -16.53 -3.73 4.76
C VAL A 181 -17.06 -4.66 3.69
N GLY A 182 -17.85 -4.12 2.79
CA GLY A 182 -18.59 -4.90 1.79
C GLY A 182 -18.48 -4.38 0.36
N VAL A 183 -19.19 -5.03 -0.54
CA VAL A 183 -19.24 -4.68 -1.97
C VAL A 183 -20.39 -3.71 -2.27
N ASN A 184 -21.50 -3.77 -1.55
CA ASN A 184 -22.67 -2.90 -1.73
C ASN A 184 -22.46 -1.56 -1.05
N PHE A 185 -22.11 -1.59 0.21
CA PHE A 185 -21.51 -0.48 0.88
C PHE A 185 -20.02 -0.77 1.05
N LEU A 186 -19.17 0.19 0.68
CA LEU A 186 -17.72 0.07 0.83
C LEU A 186 -17.33 -0.09 2.29
N ALA A 187 -18.08 0.60 3.13
CA ALA A 187 -18.08 0.45 4.58
C ALA A 187 -19.45 0.87 5.12
N ALA A 188 -19.96 0.14 6.08
CA ALA A 188 -21.03 0.53 6.98
C ALA A 188 -20.41 0.67 8.36
N ALA A 189 -20.44 1.88 8.94
CA ALA A 189 -19.85 2.18 10.24
C ALA A 189 -20.97 2.45 11.26
N TYR A 190 -20.97 1.73 12.37
CA TYR A 190 -21.92 1.90 13.46
C TYR A 190 -21.18 2.33 14.72
N ASP A 191 -21.62 3.43 15.33
CA ASP A 191 -20.96 4.07 16.46
C ASP A 191 -21.65 3.84 17.81
N SER A 192 -21.03 4.31 18.89
CA SER A 192 -21.56 4.19 20.25
C SER A 192 -22.82 5.00 20.53
N GLN A 193 -23.18 5.92 19.62
CA GLN A 193 -24.41 6.72 19.70
C GLN A 193 -25.59 6.04 18.97
N GLY A 194 -25.37 4.87 18.36
CA GLY A 194 -26.37 4.16 17.59
C GLY A 194 -26.55 4.65 16.16
N LYS A 195 -25.71 5.58 15.70
CA LYS A 195 -25.74 6.11 14.33
C LYS A 195 -24.99 5.21 13.36
N THR A 196 -25.53 5.05 12.17
CA THR A 196 -24.89 4.31 11.09
C THR A 196 -24.53 5.24 9.94
N THR A 197 -23.27 5.17 9.51
CA THR A 197 -22.77 5.87 8.32
C THR A 197 -22.49 4.88 7.22
N PHE A 198 -23.11 5.08 6.05
CA PHE A 198 -22.94 4.21 4.90
C PHE A 198 -22.09 4.88 3.81
N PHE A 199 -21.07 4.19 3.34
CA PHE A 199 -20.27 4.57 2.18
C PHE A 199 -20.73 3.79 0.95
N ASN A 200 -21.50 4.42 0.08
CA ASN A 200 -22.19 3.78 -1.03
C ASN A 200 -21.23 3.23 -2.09
N GLY A 201 -21.35 1.95 -2.43
CA GLY A 201 -20.53 1.24 -3.41
C GLY A 201 -21.09 1.24 -4.86
N ARG A 202 -22.27 1.81 -5.12
CA ARG A 202 -22.95 1.74 -6.44
C ARG A 202 -22.07 2.22 -7.59
N LYS A 203 -21.44 3.41 -7.45
CA LYS A 203 -20.53 3.95 -8.48
C LYS A 203 -19.34 3.02 -8.73
N ILE A 204 -18.86 2.35 -7.68
CA ILE A 204 -17.72 1.46 -7.76
C ILE A 204 -18.07 0.17 -8.46
N LYS A 205 -19.22 -0.42 -8.17
CA LYS A 205 -19.76 -1.57 -8.91
C LYS A 205 -19.88 -1.26 -10.41
N HIS A 206 -20.45 -0.09 -10.75
CA HIS A 206 -20.57 0.33 -12.15
C HIS A 206 -19.21 0.45 -12.85
N MET A 207 -18.24 1.13 -12.24
CA MET A 207 -16.91 1.29 -12.80
C MET A 207 -16.17 -0.05 -12.94
N ARG A 208 -16.29 -0.95 -11.98
CA ARG A 208 -15.73 -2.30 -12.07
C ARG A 208 -16.35 -3.12 -13.19
N ALA A 209 -17.67 -3.08 -13.33
CA ALA A 209 -18.37 -3.74 -14.44
C ALA A 209 -17.89 -3.20 -15.79
N LYS A 210 -17.62 -1.89 -15.90
CA LYS A 210 -17.00 -1.26 -17.08
C LYS A 210 -15.62 -1.83 -17.36
N TYR A 211 -14.72 -1.88 -16.35
CA TYR A 211 -13.39 -2.46 -16.50
C TYR A 211 -13.42 -3.95 -16.84
N LYS A 212 -14.34 -4.72 -16.25
CA LYS A 212 -14.56 -6.15 -16.57
C LYS A 212 -14.92 -6.34 -18.05
N ARG A 213 -15.88 -5.57 -18.56
CA ARG A 213 -16.28 -5.60 -19.98
C ARG A 213 -15.12 -5.22 -20.90
N MET A 214 -14.41 -4.14 -20.62
CA MET A 214 -13.24 -3.72 -21.40
C MET A 214 -12.15 -4.79 -21.44
N ARG A 215 -11.86 -5.47 -20.34
CA ARG A 215 -10.90 -6.58 -20.31
C ARG A 215 -11.37 -7.73 -21.18
N LYS A 216 -12.63 -8.16 -21.04
CA LYS A 216 -13.20 -9.25 -21.85
C LYS A 216 -13.03 -8.98 -23.34
N THR A 217 -13.43 -7.78 -23.80
CA THR A 217 -13.30 -7.37 -25.21
C THR A 217 -11.85 -7.37 -25.69
N LEU A 218 -10.90 -6.84 -24.89
CA LEU A 218 -9.50 -6.80 -25.27
C LEU A 218 -8.83 -8.18 -25.25
N GLN A 219 -9.23 -9.06 -24.33
CA GLN A 219 -8.76 -10.44 -24.29
C GLN A 219 -9.23 -11.22 -25.52
N GLN A 220 -10.49 -11.05 -25.92
CA GLN A 220 -11.03 -11.67 -27.13
C GLN A 220 -10.32 -11.22 -28.41
N LYS A 221 -9.89 -9.95 -28.49
CA LYS A 221 -9.14 -9.43 -29.64
C LYS A 221 -7.75 -10.06 -29.80
N GLY A 222 -7.09 -10.47 -28.73
CA GLY A 222 -5.82 -11.21 -28.73
C GLY A 222 -4.60 -10.51 -29.34
N THR A 223 -4.71 -9.30 -29.90
CA THR A 223 -3.64 -8.59 -30.61
C THR A 223 -2.57 -8.04 -29.64
N ALA A 224 -1.35 -7.77 -30.14
CA ALA A 224 -0.28 -7.16 -29.35
C ALA A 224 -0.69 -5.77 -28.80
N SER A 225 -1.46 -4.99 -29.56
CA SER A 225 -1.99 -3.69 -29.13
C SER A 225 -3.01 -3.87 -28.00
N ALA A 226 -3.93 -4.86 -28.11
CA ALA A 226 -4.89 -5.17 -27.06
C ALA A 226 -4.20 -5.61 -25.75
N ARG A 227 -3.12 -6.41 -25.83
CA ARG A 227 -2.31 -6.80 -24.68
C ARG A 227 -1.65 -5.61 -23.98
N ARG A 228 -1.08 -4.66 -24.73
CA ARG A 228 -0.54 -3.40 -24.19
C ARG A 228 -1.63 -2.59 -23.48
N LYS A 229 -2.81 -2.48 -24.09
CA LYS A 229 -3.97 -1.77 -23.51
C LYS A 229 -4.46 -2.42 -22.23
N LEU A 230 -4.53 -3.75 -22.18
CA LEU A 230 -4.91 -4.51 -20.96
C LEU A 230 -4.00 -4.17 -19.78
N LYS A 231 -2.69 -4.12 -19.99
CA LYS A 231 -1.71 -3.75 -18.97
C LYS A 231 -1.94 -2.33 -18.43
N THR A 232 -2.26 -1.39 -19.31
CA THR A 232 -2.57 0.00 -18.94
C THR A 232 -3.87 0.10 -18.14
N ILE A 233 -4.92 -0.63 -18.53
CA ILE A 233 -6.21 -0.65 -17.85
C ILE A 233 -6.07 -1.21 -16.43
N GLY A 234 -5.36 -2.34 -16.24
CA GLY A 234 -5.16 -2.93 -14.92
C GLY A 234 -4.49 -1.97 -13.94
N GLN A 235 -3.48 -1.21 -14.39
CA GLN A 235 -2.83 -0.21 -13.55
C GLN A 235 -3.77 0.97 -13.19
N ARG A 236 -4.63 1.40 -14.11
CA ARG A 236 -5.61 2.48 -13.85
C ARG A 236 -6.65 2.07 -12.83
N GLU A 237 -7.20 0.87 -12.96
CA GLU A 237 -8.19 0.35 -12.02
C GLU A 237 -7.62 0.23 -10.62
N ASN A 238 -6.41 -0.33 -10.48
CA ASN A 238 -5.77 -0.46 -9.18
C ASN A 238 -5.52 0.90 -8.51
N ARG A 239 -5.03 1.90 -9.25
CA ARG A 239 -4.85 3.26 -8.70
C ARG A 239 -6.17 3.87 -8.27
N TRP A 240 -7.20 3.75 -9.10
CA TRP A 240 -8.53 4.27 -8.77
C TRP A 240 -9.11 3.61 -7.52
N MET A 241 -8.98 2.29 -7.37
CA MET A 241 -9.41 1.60 -6.14
C MET A 241 -8.61 2.02 -4.90
N THR A 242 -7.31 2.24 -5.06
CA THR A 242 -6.48 2.78 -3.99
C THR A 242 -6.96 4.15 -3.54
N ASP A 243 -7.29 5.02 -4.48
CA ASP A 243 -7.85 6.37 -4.23
C ASP A 243 -9.18 6.30 -3.47
N VAL A 244 -10.07 5.40 -3.89
CA VAL A 244 -11.35 5.15 -3.20
C VAL A 244 -11.13 4.71 -1.75
N ASN A 245 -10.25 3.73 -1.53
CA ASN A 245 -9.94 3.25 -0.19
C ASN A 245 -9.31 4.36 0.67
N HIS A 246 -8.45 5.19 0.09
CA HIS A 246 -7.90 6.37 0.77
C HIS A 246 -8.98 7.37 1.18
N ALA A 247 -9.95 7.64 0.30
CA ALA A 247 -11.04 8.58 0.57
C ALA A 247 -11.94 8.07 1.68
N VAL A 248 -12.39 6.81 1.62
CA VAL A 248 -13.27 6.23 2.64
C VAL A 248 -12.60 6.15 4.00
N THR A 249 -11.37 5.63 4.07
CA THR A 249 -10.64 5.52 5.34
C THR A 249 -10.29 6.88 5.94
N LYS A 250 -10.03 7.91 5.11
CA LYS A 250 -9.84 9.29 5.57
C LYS A 250 -11.14 9.88 6.13
N ALA A 251 -12.27 9.62 5.47
CA ALA A 251 -13.57 10.09 5.94
C ALA A 251 -13.96 9.46 7.28
N LEU A 252 -13.75 8.13 7.44
CA LEU A 252 -13.97 7.43 8.72
C LEU A 252 -13.17 8.06 9.86
N VAL A 253 -11.85 8.20 9.69
CA VAL A 253 -10.98 8.74 10.75
C VAL A 253 -11.33 10.20 11.07
N ARG A 254 -11.69 11.01 10.07
CA ARG A 254 -12.12 12.40 10.30
C ARG A 254 -13.46 12.50 11.03
N GLN A 255 -14.40 11.61 10.69
CA GLN A 255 -15.75 11.63 11.28
C GLN A 255 -15.74 11.24 12.76
N TYR A 256 -14.95 10.24 13.12
CA TYR A 256 -14.95 9.69 14.46
C TYR A 256 -13.84 10.24 15.37
N GLY A 257 -12.79 10.85 14.77
CA GLY A 257 -11.73 11.57 15.49
C GLY A 257 -10.82 10.69 16.33
N GLU A 258 -10.20 11.30 17.32
CA GLU A 258 -9.24 10.68 18.23
C GLU A 258 -9.92 9.73 19.25
N ARG A 259 -9.11 8.82 19.83
CA ARG A 259 -9.54 7.87 20.88
C ARG A 259 -10.71 6.97 20.46
N THR A 260 -10.76 6.64 19.16
CA THR A 260 -11.74 5.72 18.57
C THR A 260 -11.12 4.34 18.39
N LEU A 261 -11.81 3.29 18.80
CA LEU A 261 -11.53 1.91 18.44
C LEU A 261 -12.38 1.53 17.23
N PHE A 262 -11.74 1.37 16.07
CA PHE A 262 -12.39 0.82 14.87
C PHE A 262 -12.28 -0.71 14.90
N VAL A 263 -13.42 -1.41 14.81
CA VAL A 263 -13.48 -2.87 14.81
C VAL A 263 -13.86 -3.37 13.42
N LEU A 264 -13.01 -4.20 12.83
CA LEU A 264 -13.21 -4.79 11.50
C LEU A 264 -13.22 -6.32 11.56
N GLU A 265 -13.82 -6.94 10.55
CA GLU A 265 -13.68 -8.38 10.34
C GLU A 265 -12.29 -8.76 9.83
N ASP A 266 -11.79 -9.92 10.28
CA ASP A 266 -10.63 -10.56 9.66
C ASP A 266 -11.01 -11.24 8.34
N LEU A 267 -10.76 -10.54 7.26
CA LEU A 267 -10.97 -11.02 5.89
C LEU A 267 -9.71 -11.64 5.29
N THR A 268 -8.72 -12.02 6.10
CA THR A 268 -7.51 -12.74 5.67
C THR A 268 -7.93 -14.10 5.10
N GLY A 269 -7.36 -14.49 3.95
CA GLY A 269 -7.69 -15.76 3.27
C GLY A 269 -9.06 -15.76 2.55
N ILE A 270 -9.77 -14.64 2.47
CA ILE A 270 -11.06 -14.58 1.75
C ILE A 270 -10.89 -14.96 0.27
N ARG A 271 -9.72 -14.74 -0.31
CA ARG A 271 -9.42 -15.14 -1.70
C ARG A 271 -9.42 -16.63 -1.90
N GLU A 272 -8.85 -17.40 -0.98
CA GLU A 272 -8.84 -18.88 -1.00
C GLU A 272 -10.25 -19.43 -0.81
N LYS A 273 -11.03 -18.86 0.09
CA LYS A 273 -12.44 -19.22 0.29
C LYS A 273 -13.32 -18.90 -0.92
N THR A 274 -12.94 -17.93 -1.76
CA THR A 274 -13.69 -17.57 -2.96
C THR A 274 -13.44 -18.48 -4.16
N GLU A 275 -12.51 -19.42 -4.10
CA GLU A 275 -12.35 -20.46 -5.13
C GLU A 275 -13.61 -21.32 -5.29
N ARG A 276 -14.42 -21.44 -4.23
CA ARG A 276 -15.71 -22.12 -4.21
C ARG A 276 -16.89 -21.27 -4.72
N VAL A 277 -16.66 -19.96 -4.96
CA VAL A 277 -17.68 -19.04 -5.48
C VAL A 277 -17.77 -19.15 -7.00
N ARG A 278 -18.96 -19.05 -7.59
CA ARG A 278 -19.16 -19.05 -9.04
C ARG A 278 -18.28 -18.00 -9.72
N ILE A 279 -17.70 -18.35 -10.86
CA ILE A 279 -16.74 -17.49 -11.61
C ILE A 279 -17.30 -16.09 -11.89
N HIS A 280 -18.62 -15.97 -12.08
CA HIS A 280 -19.30 -14.69 -12.31
C HIS A 280 -19.16 -13.74 -11.12
N ASP A 281 -19.27 -14.26 -9.90
CA ASP A 281 -19.30 -13.45 -8.66
C ASP A 281 -17.90 -13.28 -8.04
N ARG A 282 -16.96 -14.14 -8.44
CA ARG A 282 -15.55 -14.09 -8.02
C ARG A 282 -14.89 -12.74 -8.25
N TYR A 283 -15.15 -12.14 -9.40
CA TYR A 283 -14.49 -10.88 -9.76
C TYR A 283 -14.81 -9.75 -8.77
N GLU A 284 -16.04 -9.65 -8.31
CA GLU A 284 -16.42 -8.61 -7.36
C GLU A 284 -15.79 -8.83 -5.98
N THR A 285 -15.77 -10.07 -5.50
CA THR A 285 -15.24 -10.43 -4.17
C THR A 285 -13.72 -10.48 -4.13
N VAL A 286 -13.07 -11.11 -5.12
CA VAL A 286 -11.59 -11.27 -5.18
C VAL A 286 -10.88 -9.97 -5.52
N SER A 287 -11.49 -9.11 -6.33
CA SER A 287 -10.88 -7.87 -6.77
C SER A 287 -10.97 -6.74 -5.75
N TRP A 288 -11.72 -6.92 -4.67
CA TRP A 288 -11.79 -5.94 -3.60
C TRP A 288 -10.49 -5.95 -2.77
N ALA A 289 -9.93 -4.79 -2.55
CA ALA A 289 -8.70 -4.64 -1.79
C ALA A 289 -8.99 -4.48 -0.28
N PHE A 290 -9.66 -5.45 0.36
CA PHE A 290 -9.97 -5.45 1.80
C PHE A 290 -8.71 -5.27 2.65
N TYR A 291 -7.66 -6.03 2.33
CA TYR A 291 -6.39 -5.91 3.04
C TYR A 291 -5.79 -4.51 2.93
N GLN A 292 -5.85 -3.89 1.74
CA GLN A 292 -5.41 -2.51 1.56
C GLN A 292 -6.27 -1.53 2.36
N PHE A 293 -7.59 -1.71 2.39
CA PHE A 293 -8.50 -0.88 3.18
C PHE A 293 -8.12 -0.92 4.66
N ARG A 294 -7.93 -2.12 5.22
CA ARG A 294 -7.46 -2.34 6.59
C ARG A 294 -6.15 -1.61 6.85
N GLN A 295 -5.12 -1.84 6.05
CA GLN A 295 -3.82 -1.19 6.20
C GLN A 295 -3.93 0.34 6.18
N LEU A 296 -4.75 0.89 5.27
CA LEU A 296 -4.97 2.32 5.16
C LEU A 296 -5.72 2.90 6.37
N LEU A 297 -6.66 2.16 6.92
CA LEU A 297 -7.37 2.58 8.13
C LEU A 297 -6.45 2.50 9.35
N GLU A 298 -5.69 1.41 9.50
CA GLU A 298 -4.75 1.20 10.61
C GLU A 298 -3.76 2.35 10.75
N TYR A 299 -3.05 2.73 9.66
CA TYR A 299 -2.06 3.79 9.77
C TYR A 299 -2.69 5.17 9.99
N LYS A 300 -3.84 5.45 9.37
CA LYS A 300 -4.54 6.72 9.56
C LYS A 300 -5.11 6.85 10.96
N ALA A 301 -5.75 5.79 11.48
CA ALA A 301 -6.24 5.75 12.84
C ALA A 301 -5.11 6.04 13.83
N ARG A 302 -3.96 5.39 13.69
CA ARG A 302 -2.78 5.66 14.54
C ARG A 302 -2.30 7.09 14.46
N LEU A 303 -2.24 7.69 13.26
CA LEU A 303 -1.86 9.11 13.10
C LEU A 303 -2.81 10.07 13.82
N HIS A 304 -4.06 9.66 14.03
CA HIS A 304 -5.09 10.43 14.72
C HIS A 304 -5.36 9.94 16.16
N GLY A 305 -4.40 9.24 16.79
CA GLY A 305 -4.58 8.78 18.17
C GLY A 305 -5.73 7.80 18.37
N SER A 306 -6.01 6.96 17.37
CA SER A 306 -7.06 5.94 17.38
C SER A 306 -6.47 4.55 17.07
N LYS A 307 -7.22 3.49 17.33
CA LYS A 307 -6.78 2.09 17.18
C LYS A 307 -7.70 1.33 16.23
N VAL A 308 -7.19 0.31 15.59
CA VAL A 308 -7.97 -0.68 14.82
C VAL A 308 -7.81 -2.04 15.47
N MET A 309 -8.93 -2.70 15.72
CA MET A 309 -9.03 -4.08 16.18
C MET A 309 -9.62 -4.93 15.06
N VAL A 310 -9.13 -6.15 14.92
CA VAL A 310 -9.61 -7.11 13.92
C VAL A 310 -10.13 -8.33 14.63
N VAL A 311 -11.37 -8.70 14.34
CA VAL A 311 -12.07 -9.80 15.00
C VAL A 311 -12.47 -10.90 14.02
N ALA A 312 -12.65 -12.11 14.51
CA ALA A 312 -13.10 -13.23 13.71
C ALA A 312 -14.48 -12.98 13.06
N PRO A 313 -14.68 -13.31 11.77
CA PRO A 313 -15.89 -12.98 11.00
C PRO A 313 -17.09 -13.88 11.31
N HIS A 314 -17.04 -14.68 12.38
CA HIS A 314 -18.09 -15.65 12.67
C HIS A 314 -19.37 -14.96 13.11
N TYR A 315 -20.46 -15.25 12.36
CA TYR A 315 -21.84 -14.88 12.65
C TYR A 315 -22.16 -13.38 12.73
N THR A 316 -21.21 -12.48 12.42
CA THR A 316 -21.40 -11.02 12.50
C THR A 316 -22.62 -10.52 11.74
N SER A 317 -22.94 -11.08 10.55
CA SER A 317 -24.09 -10.71 9.75
C SER A 317 -25.35 -11.59 9.98
N LEU A 318 -25.32 -12.55 10.90
CA LEU A 318 -26.39 -13.52 11.16
C LEU A 318 -26.99 -13.38 12.56
N THR A 319 -26.25 -12.82 13.49
CA THR A 319 -26.67 -12.66 14.88
C THR A 319 -27.54 -11.41 15.04
N CYS A 320 -28.69 -11.57 15.68
CA CYS A 320 -29.56 -10.45 16.03
C CYS A 320 -28.93 -9.60 17.13
N PRO A 321 -28.66 -8.30 16.90
CA PRO A 321 -28.10 -7.43 17.94
C PRO A 321 -29.08 -7.15 19.08
N LYS A 322 -30.39 -7.43 18.93
CA LYS A 322 -31.41 -7.19 19.95
C LYS A 322 -31.57 -8.37 20.88
N CYS A 323 -31.69 -9.59 20.36
CA CYS A 323 -31.99 -10.79 21.18
C CYS A 323 -30.89 -11.88 21.14
N GLY A 324 -29.82 -11.70 20.40
CA GLY A 324 -28.72 -12.66 20.29
C GLY A 324 -28.98 -13.88 19.42
N HIS A 325 -30.22 -14.08 18.92
CA HIS A 325 -30.54 -15.23 18.05
C HIS A 325 -29.72 -15.23 16.77
N THR A 326 -29.09 -16.38 16.46
CA THR A 326 -28.18 -16.53 15.33
C THR A 326 -28.70 -17.60 14.38
N GLU A 327 -29.12 -17.19 13.19
CA GLU A 327 -29.63 -18.11 12.18
C GLU A 327 -29.37 -17.57 10.76
N LYS A 328 -29.10 -18.47 9.79
CA LYS A 328 -28.91 -18.09 8.38
C LYS A 328 -30.18 -17.47 7.76
N ALA A 329 -31.34 -17.91 8.20
CA ALA A 329 -32.64 -17.42 7.73
C ALA A 329 -32.92 -15.96 8.14
N ASN A 330 -32.21 -15.41 9.12
CA ASN A 330 -32.32 -14.01 9.50
C ASN A 330 -31.86 -13.04 8.38
N ARG A 331 -31.00 -13.49 7.47
CA ARG A 331 -30.39 -12.63 6.41
C ARG A 331 -30.89 -12.99 5.02
N ASN A 332 -31.44 -12.01 4.31
CA ASN A 332 -31.73 -12.10 2.88
C ASN A 332 -30.66 -11.35 2.09
N LYS A 333 -29.72 -12.08 1.48
CA LYS A 333 -28.62 -11.52 0.69
C LYS A 333 -29.07 -10.83 -0.61
N ARG A 334 -30.24 -11.18 -1.15
CA ARG A 334 -30.77 -10.62 -2.40
C ARG A 334 -31.31 -9.21 -2.19
N THR A 335 -32.02 -9.01 -1.10
CA THR A 335 -32.65 -7.73 -0.74
C THR A 335 -31.82 -6.89 0.21
N HIS A 336 -30.69 -7.42 0.72
CA HIS A 336 -29.85 -6.79 1.74
C HIS A 336 -30.62 -6.43 3.00
N THR A 337 -31.53 -7.31 3.41
CA THR A 337 -32.34 -7.15 4.61
C THR A 337 -32.03 -8.24 5.63
N PHE A 338 -32.07 -7.84 6.87
CA PHE A 338 -32.04 -8.72 8.04
C PHE A 338 -33.40 -8.67 8.72
N CYS A 339 -33.96 -9.82 9.05
CA CYS A 339 -35.17 -9.94 9.85
C CYS A 339 -35.00 -11.12 10.82
N CYS A 340 -34.94 -10.82 12.11
CA CYS A 340 -34.77 -11.84 13.14
C CYS A 340 -36.00 -12.73 13.23
N ARG A 341 -35.82 -14.03 13.10
CA ARG A 341 -36.92 -15.01 13.17
C ARG A 341 -37.52 -15.13 14.56
N THR A 342 -36.80 -14.77 15.62
CA THR A 342 -37.26 -14.87 17.02
C THR A 342 -37.96 -13.59 17.49
N CYS A 343 -37.35 -12.41 17.29
CA CYS A 343 -37.90 -11.16 17.85
C CYS A 343 -38.43 -10.17 16.80
N GLY A 344 -38.43 -10.53 15.50
CA GLY A 344 -38.94 -9.69 14.44
C GLY A 344 -38.10 -8.44 14.13
N TYR A 345 -36.96 -8.23 14.77
CA TYR A 345 -36.11 -7.06 14.52
C TYR A 345 -35.62 -7.02 13.08
N THR A 346 -35.92 -5.94 12.37
CA THR A 346 -35.60 -5.76 10.95
C THR A 346 -34.64 -4.60 10.75
N SER A 347 -33.62 -4.79 9.88
CA SER A 347 -32.64 -3.78 9.55
C SER A 347 -31.94 -4.12 8.22
N ASN A 348 -31.04 -3.22 7.78
CA ASN A 348 -30.10 -3.52 6.69
C ASN A 348 -29.03 -4.52 7.17
N ASP A 349 -28.66 -5.50 6.35
CA ASP A 349 -27.73 -6.57 6.74
C ASP A 349 -26.29 -6.09 7.00
N ASP A 350 -25.78 -5.08 6.25
CA ASP A 350 -24.46 -4.49 6.47
C ASP A 350 -24.44 -3.65 7.79
N ARG A 351 -25.57 -3.02 8.14
CA ARG A 351 -25.72 -2.36 9.45
C ARG A 351 -25.67 -3.37 10.59
N ILE A 352 -26.30 -4.54 10.44
CA ILE A 352 -26.23 -5.61 11.45
C ILE A 352 -24.79 -6.08 11.65
N GLY A 353 -24.04 -6.26 10.54
CA GLY A 353 -22.61 -6.58 10.60
C GLY A 353 -21.82 -5.55 11.41
N ALA A 354 -22.02 -4.27 11.14
CA ALA A 354 -21.36 -3.18 11.86
C ALA A 354 -21.73 -3.14 13.36
N MET A 355 -23.01 -3.34 13.70
CA MET A 355 -23.48 -3.40 15.11
C MET A 355 -22.82 -4.54 15.88
N ASN A 356 -22.76 -5.73 15.27
CA ASN A 356 -22.14 -6.89 15.94
C ASN A 356 -20.61 -6.77 16.04
N LEU A 357 -19.96 -6.09 15.06
CA LEU A 357 -18.55 -5.76 15.16
C LEU A 357 -18.26 -4.79 16.31
N GLN A 358 -19.09 -3.75 16.46
CA GLN A 358 -18.97 -2.81 17.55
C GLN A 358 -19.11 -3.53 18.90
N ARG A 359 -20.10 -4.42 19.06
CA ARG A 359 -20.31 -5.21 20.28
C ARG A 359 -19.07 -6.03 20.62
N LYS A 360 -18.49 -6.75 19.66
CA LYS A 360 -17.24 -7.52 19.86
C LYS A 360 -16.03 -6.67 20.25
N GLY A 361 -16.06 -5.40 20.00
CA GLY A 361 -15.01 -4.48 20.42
C GLY A 361 -15.24 -3.88 21.82
N ILE A 362 -16.44 -4.04 22.36
CA ILE A 362 -16.81 -3.62 23.73
C ILE A 362 -16.60 -4.78 24.72
N GLU A 363 -16.84 -6.02 24.29
CA GLU A 363 -16.54 -7.26 25.02
C GLU A 363 -15.03 -7.48 25.14
#